data_17c9ef19086f2944492a47278ba272f5
#
_entry.id   17c9ef19086f2944492a47278ba272f5
#
_cell.length_a   1.000
_cell.length_b   1.000
_cell.length_c   1.000
_cell.angle_alpha   90.00
_cell.angle_beta   90.00
_cell.angle_gamma   90.00
#
_symmetry.space_group_name_H-M   'P 1'
#
loop_
_entity.id
_entity.type
_entity.pdbx_description
1 polymer ?
#
loop_
_entity_poly.entity_id
_entity_poly.type
_entity_poly.pdbx_seq_one_letter_code
_entity_poly.pdbx_strand_id
1 'polypeptide(L)'
;SCLVGSEMCIRDSNLSVLDASGNQLVAIPPEIGMLTSLSALFLFDNQLTILPPEIGTLYQLEMLGIEGNPLQPNLYEIIKQEGTQALVAYLRDSCPVPVPPPEREWISLDMDLPPMSAEEDEAYTFAVLSYNILCEKYATAQMYGYTPSWALAWDYRKECILQELVSYNAEFFCLQEVEMGQFYDYFEPKLNQHGYEGIYWPKSRARTMRDDERQHVDGCATFFKTDTFELVDKHLIEFNQIALQRPDFKKTQDIFNRVMTKDNVACIGMLEHRKAGYKIIVANAHMHWNPEFRDVKLVQAAMLMEQLEMLGNQFAKRPSQVKCHENFKPPNYASGQQIPTLVCGDFNSTPDSGVYEFLSKGSAPGNH
;
A
#
# COMPACT_ATOMS: atom_id res chain seq x y z
N SER A 1 0.06 22.83 -38.48
CA SER A 1 -0.53 21.62 -39.10
C SER A 1 0.09 20.30 -38.63
N CYS A 2 0.92 20.30 -37.59
CA CYS A 2 1.59 19.08 -37.11
C CYS A 2 0.91 18.40 -35.94
N LEU A 3 -0.20 18.93 -35.43
CA LEU A 3 -0.93 18.32 -34.27
C LEU A 3 -2.06 17.38 -34.70
N VAL A 4 -2.30 17.21 -35.98
CA VAL A 4 -3.30 16.28 -36.51
C VAL A 4 -2.61 15.02 -36.99
N GLY A 5 -2.64 13.97 -36.20
CA GLY A 5 -2.45 12.60 -36.66
C GLY A 5 -1.05 12.07 -36.80
N SER A 6 -0.03 12.57 -36.12
CA SER A 6 1.23 11.86 -36.07
C SER A 6 1.39 11.10 -34.75
N GLU A 7 1.24 9.79 -34.82
CA GLU A 7 1.67 8.85 -33.74
C GLU A 7 3.11 9.11 -33.26
N MET A 8 3.88 9.89 -34.03
CA MET A 8 5.26 10.24 -33.76
C MET A 8 5.42 11.29 -32.64
N CYS A 9 4.45 12.22 -32.47
CA CYS A 9 4.47 13.19 -31.34
C CYS A 9 4.07 12.56 -30.03
N ILE A 10 3.22 11.54 -30.06
CA ILE A 10 2.77 10.79 -28.87
C ILE A 10 3.89 9.91 -28.32
N ARG A 11 4.87 9.53 -29.15
CA ARG A 11 6.02 8.69 -28.74
C ARG A 11 7.16 9.46 -28.11
N ASP A 12 7.15 10.80 -28.16
CA ASP A 12 8.21 11.62 -27.56
C ASP A 12 7.88 11.95 -26.11
N SER A 13 7.96 10.93 -25.26
CA SER A 13 7.75 11.06 -23.80
C SER A 13 8.71 12.01 -23.11
N ASN A 14 9.72 12.55 -23.82
CA ASN A 14 10.73 13.47 -23.29
C ASN A 14 10.46 14.93 -23.66
N LEU A 15 9.38 15.24 -24.38
CA LEU A 15 9.05 16.61 -24.74
C LEU A 15 8.69 17.42 -23.49
N SER A 16 9.49 18.43 -23.16
CA SER A 16 9.30 19.27 -21.97
C SER A 16 8.64 20.61 -22.27
N VAL A 17 8.78 21.12 -23.49
CA VAL A 17 8.20 22.40 -23.94
C VAL A 17 7.52 22.23 -25.28
N LEU A 18 6.27 22.66 -25.37
CA LEU A 18 5.52 22.73 -26.62
C LEU A 18 4.98 24.15 -26.80
N ASP A 19 5.42 24.81 -27.87
CA ASP A 19 4.89 26.10 -28.31
C ASP A 19 4.12 25.93 -29.62
N ALA A 20 2.80 26.15 -29.55
CA ALA A 20 1.88 26.15 -30.67
C ALA A 20 1.16 27.49 -30.82
N SER A 21 1.74 28.56 -30.26
CA SER A 21 1.16 29.90 -30.30
C SER A 21 1.07 30.47 -31.72
N GLY A 22 0.20 31.46 -31.93
CA GLY A 22 0.06 32.19 -33.19
C GLY A 22 -0.38 31.30 -34.37
N ASN A 23 -1.20 30.30 -34.12
CA ASN A 23 -1.75 29.39 -35.13
C ASN A 23 -3.27 29.61 -35.30
N GLN A 24 -3.92 28.71 -36.01
CA GLN A 24 -5.35 28.69 -36.25
C GLN A 24 -6.00 27.44 -35.65
N LEU A 25 -5.49 27.00 -34.48
CA LEU A 25 -5.97 25.79 -33.82
C LEU A 25 -7.35 26.05 -33.24
N VAL A 26 -8.32 25.24 -33.60
CA VAL A 26 -9.70 25.28 -33.10
C VAL A 26 -9.93 24.29 -31.95
N ALA A 27 -9.10 23.29 -31.84
CA ALA A 27 -9.12 22.29 -30.76
C ALA A 27 -7.71 21.70 -30.52
N ILE A 28 -7.49 21.25 -29.33
CA ILE A 28 -6.32 20.41 -28.93
C ILE A 28 -6.84 18.98 -28.78
N PRO A 29 -6.17 17.98 -29.35
CA PRO A 29 -6.59 16.59 -29.21
C PRO A 29 -6.36 16.09 -27.77
N PRO A 30 -7.21 15.18 -27.25
CA PRO A 30 -7.08 14.59 -25.90
C PRO A 30 -5.73 13.91 -25.66
N GLU A 31 -5.09 13.42 -26.71
CA GLU A 31 -3.78 12.76 -26.68
C GLU A 31 -2.66 13.67 -26.14
N ILE A 32 -2.89 14.99 -26.07
CA ILE A 32 -1.97 15.93 -25.40
C ILE A 32 -1.64 15.48 -23.98
N GLY A 33 -2.61 14.88 -23.29
CA GLY A 33 -2.45 14.36 -21.93
C GLY A 33 -1.42 13.24 -21.81
N MET A 34 -1.00 12.62 -22.91
CA MET A 34 0.04 11.59 -22.91
C MET A 34 1.47 12.16 -22.82
N LEU A 35 1.64 13.48 -23.04
CA LEU A 35 2.92 14.17 -22.95
C LEU A 35 3.25 14.57 -21.50
N THR A 36 3.30 13.59 -20.60
CA THR A 36 3.40 13.79 -19.14
C THR A 36 4.69 14.47 -18.67
N SER A 37 5.71 14.57 -19.54
CA SER A 37 6.96 15.29 -19.27
C SER A 37 6.89 16.80 -19.59
N LEU A 38 5.75 17.31 -20.11
CA LEU A 38 5.61 18.73 -20.41
C LEU A 38 5.64 19.57 -19.16
N SER A 39 6.56 20.52 -19.11
CA SER A 39 6.65 21.60 -18.12
C SER A 39 6.10 22.94 -18.61
N ALA A 40 6.07 23.14 -19.95
CA ALA A 40 5.50 24.33 -20.55
C ALA A 40 4.69 24.01 -21.82
N LEU A 41 3.47 24.57 -21.89
CA LEU A 41 2.57 24.50 -23.03
C LEU A 41 2.07 25.89 -23.37
N PHE A 42 2.44 26.39 -24.56
CA PHE A 42 2.02 27.70 -25.03
C PHE A 42 1.05 27.55 -26.20
N LEU A 43 -0.16 28.09 -26.03
CA LEU A 43 -1.28 28.04 -26.97
C LEU A 43 -1.83 29.44 -27.25
N PHE A 44 -1.02 30.50 -27.02
CA PHE A 44 -1.42 31.87 -27.23
C PHE A 44 -1.95 32.13 -28.65
N ASP A 45 -2.88 33.07 -28.80
CA ASP A 45 -3.33 33.58 -30.09
C ASP A 45 -3.75 32.47 -31.09
N ASN A 46 -4.67 31.61 -30.65
CA ASN A 46 -5.33 30.59 -31.46
C ASN A 46 -6.87 30.81 -31.47
N GLN A 47 -7.62 29.82 -31.94
CA GLN A 47 -9.09 29.86 -32.04
C GLN A 47 -9.74 28.79 -31.15
N LEU A 48 -9.10 28.46 -30.01
CA LEU A 48 -9.57 27.44 -29.09
C LEU A 48 -10.81 27.93 -28.34
N THR A 49 -11.89 27.17 -28.38
CA THR A 49 -13.13 27.42 -27.63
C THR A 49 -13.22 26.62 -26.35
N ILE A 50 -12.51 25.48 -26.29
CA ILE A 50 -12.41 24.58 -25.15
C ILE A 50 -10.98 24.07 -25.02
N LEU A 51 -10.62 23.70 -23.80
CA LEU A 51 -9.41 22.91 -23.52
C LEU A 51 -9.85 21.47 -23.21
N PRO A 52 -9.16 20.45 -23.76
CA PRO A 52 -9.45 19.07 -23.39
C PRO A 52 -9.10 18.84 -21.91
N PRO A 53 -9.98 18.19 -21.14
CA PRO A 53 -9.74 17.91 -19.72
C PRO A 53 -8.51 17.05 -19.50
N GLU A 54 -8.02 16.34 -20.51
CA GLU A 54 -6.80 15.54 -20.48
C GLU A 54 -5.52 16.39 -20.29
N ILE A 55 -5.56 17.71 -20.51
CA ILE A 55 -4.48 18.62 -20.06
C ILE A 55 -4.27 18.49 -18.53
N GLY A 56 -5.33 18.14 -17.79
CA GLY A 56 -5.26 17.85 -16.36
C GLY A 56 -4.34 16.70 -15.96
N THR A 57 -3.97 15.80 -16.89
CA THR A 57 -2.99 14.72 -16.64
C THR A 57 -1.54 15.21 -16.70
N LEU A 58 -1.29 16.42 -17.19
CA LEU A 58 0.03 17.06 -17.29
C LEU A 58 0.44 17.65 -15.92
N TYR A 59 0.58 16.82 -14.91
CA TYR A 59 0.84 17.23 -13.52
C TYR A 59 2.18 17.95 -13.32
N GLN A 60 3.12 17.85 -14.27
CA GLN A 60 4.40 18.57 -14.26
C GLN A 60 4.34 19.95 -14.95
N LEU A 61 3.16 20.33 -15.49
CA LEU A 61 3.03 21.56 -16.26
C LEU A 61 3.10 22.79 -15.36
N GLU A 62 4.19 23.54 -15.44
CA GLU A 62 4.45 24.76 -14.67
C GLU A 62 3.89 26.02 -15.37
N MET A 63 3.92 26.00 -16.69
CA MET A 63 3.50 27.14 -17.54
C MET A 63 2.47 26.72 -18.57
N LEU A 64 1.31 27.35 -18.54
CA LEU A 64 0.25 27.18 -19.52
C LEU A 64 -0.18 28.54 -20.05
N GLY A 65 0.10 28.82 -21.32
CA GLY A 65 -0.28 30.05 -22.01
C GLY A 65 -1.52 29.82 -22.86
N ILE A 66 -2.63 30.49 -22.55
CA ILE A 66 -3.93 30.33 -23.23
C ILE A 66 -4.55 31.64 -23.73
N GLU A 67 -3.93 32.77 -23.46
CA GLU A 67 -4.43 34.09 -23.82
C GLU A 67 -4.59 34.22 -25.34
N GLY A 68 -5.51 35.09 -25.76
CA GLY A 68 -5.81 35.30 -27.20
C GLY A 68 -6.65 34.17 -27.82
N ASN A 69 -7.34 33.34 -27.03
CA ASN A 69 -8.27 32.31 -27.50
C ASN A 69 -9.71 32.65 -27.08
N PRO A 70 -10.75 32.27 -27.81
CA PRO A 70 -12.14 32.44 -27.41
C PRO A 70 -12.61 31.38 -26.40
N LEU A 71 -11.82 31.13 -25.34
CA LEU A 71 -12.14 30.17 -24.27
C LEU A 71 -13.19 30.72 -23.31
N GLN A 72 -13.76 29.85 -22.48
CA GLN A 72 -14.69 30.24 -21.43
C GLN A 72 -14.02 31.14 -20.40
N PRO A 73 -14.71 32.21 -19.93
CA PRO A 73 -14.12 33.19 -18.99
C PRO A 73 -13.57 32.61 -17.69
N ASN A 74 -14.23 31.57 -17.16
CA ASN A 74 -13.81 30.91 -15.91
C ASN A 74 -12.40 30.33 -15.99
N LEU A 75 -11.95 29.84 -17.15
CA LEU A 75 -10.60 29.31 -17.31
C LEU A 75 -9.55 30.42 -17.18
N TYR A 76 -9.83 31.61 -17.70
CA TYR A 76 -8.97 32.79 -17.53
C TYR A 76 -8.95 33.30 -16.10
N GLU A 77 -10.09 33.24 -15.40
CA GLU A 77 -10.16 33.63 -14.00
C GLU A 77 -9.32 32.72 -13.13
N ILE A 78 -9.44 31.39 -13.31
CA ILE A 78 -8.64 30.40 -12.56
C ILE A 78 -7.14 30.65 -12.78
N ILE A 79 -6.67 30.71 -14.03
CA ILE A 79 -5.24 30.87 -14.32
C ILE A 79 -4.69 32.20 -13.81
N LYS A 80 -5.49 33.27 -13.87
CA LYS A 80 -5.11 34.61 -13.43
C LYS A 80 -5.05 34.75 -11.90
N GLN A 81 -5.96 34.11 -11.19
CA GLN A 81 -6.09 34.22 -9.73
C GLN A 81 -5.26 33.17 -8.99
N GLU A 82 -5.23 31.96 -9.51
CA GLU A 82 -4.69 30.79 -8.81
C GLU A 82 -3.51 30.12 -9.54
N GLY A 83 -3.27 30.49 -10.82
CA GLY A 83 -2.13 30.03 -11.60
C GLY A 83 -2.38 28.74 -12.40
N THR A 84 -1.33 28.32 -13.11
CA THR A 84 -1.34 27.15 -14.02
C THR A 84 -1.76 25.87 -13.31
N GLN A 85 -1.21 25.61 -12.13
CA GLN A 85 -1.47 24.37 -11.40
C GLN A 85 -2.95 24.22 -10.98
N ALA A 86 -3.60 25.31 -10.64
CA ALA A 86 -5.03 25.32 -10.31
C ALA A 86 -5.89 24.99 -11.53
N LEU A 87 -5.54 25.55 -12.71
CA LEU A 87 -6.25 25.23 -13.94
C LEU A 87 -6.04 23.77 -14.37
N VAL A 88 -4.83 23.26 -14.23
CA VAL A 88 -4.51 21.83 -14.49
C VAL A 88 -5.32 20.93 -13.55
N ALA A 89 -5.40 21.27 -12.25
CA ALA A 89 -6.21 20.52 -11.30
C ALA A 89 -7.72 20.56 -11.63
N TYR A 90 -8.24 21.73 -11.99
CA TYR A 90 -9.63 21.88 -12.41
C TYR A 90 -9.97 21.01 -13.63
N LEU A 91 -9.10 21.02 -14.64
CA LEU A 91 -9.27 20.18 -15.84
C LEU A 91 -9.19 18.69 -15.50
N ARG A 92 -8.24 18.30 -14.66
CA ARG A 92 -8.07 16.92 -14.20
C ARG A 92 -9.31 16.38 -13.47
N ASP A 93 -9.89 17.20 -12.58
CA ASP A 93 -11.07 16.81 -11.83
C ASP A 93 -12.31 16.67 -12.73
N SER A 94 -12.29 17.34 -13.87
CA SER A 94 -13.32 17.27 -14.91
C SER A 94 -13.06 16.20 -15.98
N CYS A 95 -11.89 15.56 -15.94
CA CYS A 95 -11.52 14.53 -16.91
C CYS A 95 -12.43 13.30 -16.79
N PRO A 96 -12.98 12.78 -17.91
CA PRO A 96 -13.74 11.55 -17.88
C PRO A 96 -12.94 10.43 -17.23
N VAL A 97 -13.59 9.63 -16.37
CA VAL A 97 -12.95 8.45 -15.77
C VAL A 97 -12.52 7.53 -16.91
N PRO A 98 -11.24 7.14 -16.99
CA PRO A 98 -10.78 6.23 -18.01
C PRO A 98 -11.50 4.88 -17.89
N VAL A 99 -11.49 4.11 -18.98
CA VAL A 99 -12.02 2.75 -18.95
C VAL A 99 -11.36 2.00 -17.78
N PRO A 100 -12.14 1.34 -16.91
CA PRO A 100 -11.57 0.61 -15.79
C PRO A 100 -10.56 -0.41 -16.29
N PRO A 101 -9.50 -0.69 -15.51
CA PRO A 101 -8.55 -1.74 -15.86
C PRO A 101 -9.31 -3.08 -16.01
N PRO A 102 -8.77 -4.03 -16.78
CA PRO A 102 -9.36 -5.37 -16.88
C PRO A 102 -9.49 -5.99 -15.49
N GLU A 103 -10.51 -6.81 -15.32
CA GLU A 103 -10.70 -7.57 -14.07
C GLU A 103 -9.44 -8.38 -13.76
N ARG A 104 -9.11 -8.45 -12.48
CA ARG A 104 -7.99 -9.28 -12.00
C ARG A 104 -8.40 -10.73 -12.04
N GLU A 105 -7.56 -11.58 -12.60
CA GLU A 105 -7.78 -13.02 -12.66
C GLU A 105 -6.88 -13.75 -11.66
N TRP A 106 -7.40 -14.85 -11.11
CA TRP A 106 -6.60 -15.76 -10.32
C TRP A 106 -5.64 -16.53 -11.23
N ILE A 107 -4.35 -16.49 -10.91
CA ILE A 107 -3.33 -17.28 -11.61
C ILE A 107 -3.05 -18.51 -10.77
N SER A 108 -3.38 -19.70 -11.30
CA SER A 108 -2.97 -20.94 -10.68
C SER A 108 -1.46 -21.10 -10.84
N LEU A 109 -0.77 -21.29 -9.70
CA LEU A 109 0.62 -21.73 -9.73
C LEU A 109 0.58 -23.26 -9.84
N ASP A 110 1.14 -23.80 -10.94
CA ASP A 110 1.23 -25.24 -11.14
C ASP A 110 2.13 -25.86 -10.05
N MET A 111 1.49 -26.25 -8.98
CA MET A 111 2.13 -27.04 -7.91
C MET A 111 1.52 -28.43 -7.97
N ASP A 112 2.36 -29.46 -8.08
CA ASP A 112 1.98 -30.87 -7.94
C ASP A 112 1.58 -31.14 -6.49
N LEU A 113 0.46 -30.58 -6.06
CA LEU A 113 -0.11 -30.87 -4.76
C LEU A 113 -0.83 -32.23 -4.82
N PRO A 114 -0.69 -33.05 -3.77
CA PRO A 114 -1.44 -34.29 -3.70
C PRO A 114 -2.94 -33.98 -3.69
N PRO A 115 -3.77 -34.83 -4.30
CA PRO A 115 -5.22 -34.65 -4.29
C PRO A 115 -5.75 -34.69 -2.86
N MET A 116 -6.44 -33.61 -2.46
CA MET A 116 -7.12 -33.53 -1.18
C MET A 116 -8.62 -33.83 -1.35
N SER A 117 -9.26 -34.31 -0.29
CA SER A 117 -10.73 -34.36 -0.25
C SER A 117 -11.31 -32.94 -0.20
N ALA A 118 -12.56 -32.75 -0.61
CA ALA A 118 -13.21 -31.43 -0.54
C ALA A 118 -13.23 -30.84 0.89
N GLU A 119 -13.33 -31.71 1.91
CA GLU A 119 -13.33 -31.30 3.31
C GLU A 119 -11.93 -30.85 3.78
N GLU A 120 -10.87 -31.52 3.30
CA GLU A 120 -9.48 -31.14 3.55
C GLU A 120 -9.14 -29.85 2.80
N ASP A 121 -9.56 -29.71 1.54
CA ASP A 121 -9.35 -28.51 0.75
C ASP A 121 -9.98 -27.29 1.44
N GLU A 122 -11.23 -27.38 1.88
CA GLU A 122 -11.91 -26.35 2.64
C GLU A 122 -11.17 -25.99 3.96
N ALA A 123 -10.58 -26.98 4.63
CA ALA A 123 -9.94 -26.77 5.92
C ALA A 123 -8.49 -26.24 5.81
N TYR A 124 -7.77 -26.56 4.75
CA TYR A 124 -6.35 -26.22 4.60
C TYR A 124 -6.07 -25.15 3.54
N THR A 125 -7.09 -24.72 2.80
CA THR A 125 -7.00 -23.63 1.83
C THR A 125 -7.60 -22.36 2.42
N PHE A 126 -6.89 -21.25 2.33
CA PHE A 126 -7.37 -19.94 2.75
C PHE A 126 -6.78 -18.85 1.87
N ALA A 127 -7.52 -17.76 1.73
CA ALA A 127 -7.09 -16.58 0.99
C ALA A 127 -6.47 -15.53 1.93
N VAL A 128 -5.47 -14.82 1.42
CA VAL A 128 -4.79 -13.74 2.13
C VAL A 128 -4.71 -12.51 1.23
N LEU A 129 -5.04 -11.36 1.78
CA LEU A 129 -4.85 -10.07 1.12
C LEU A 129 -3.85 -9.24 1.93
N SER A 130 -2.73 -8.85 1.30
CA SER A 130 -1.78 -7.89 1.85
C SER A 130 -1.90 -6.56 1.09
N TYR A 131 -2.19 -5.46 1.81
CA TYR A 131 -2.57 -4.21 1.17
C TYR A 131 -2.10 -2.99 1.98
N ASN A 132 -1.16 -2.21 1.41
CA ASN A 132 -0.89 -0.87 1.91
C ASN A 132 -1.99 0.07 1.40
N ILE A 133 -2.83 0.56 2.29
CA ILE A 133 -4.02 1.35 1.95
C ILE A 133 -3.74 2.83 1.71
N LEU A 134 -2.51 3.27 1.87
CA LEU A 134 -2.06 4.65 1.77
C LEU A 134 -2.89 5.59 2.68
N CYS A 135 -2.43 5.85 3.90
CA CYS A 135 -3.15 6.70 4.85
C CYS A 135 -3.37 8.12 4.31
N GLU A 136 -4.36 8.81 4.86
CA GLU A 136 -4.82 10.11 4.39
C GLU A 136 -3.70 11.14 4.28
N LYS A 137 -2.86 11.24 5.31
CA LYS A 137 -1.78 12.24 5.37
C LYS A 137 -0.71 12.10 4.29
N TYR A 138 -0.55 10.90 3.70
CA TYR A 138 0.40 10.67 2.61
C TYR A 138 -0.22 10.77 1.23
N ALA A 139 -1.55 10.69 1.11
CA ALA A 139 -2.29 10.82 -0.14
C ALA A 139 -2.48 12.29 -0.54
N THR A 140 -1.37 13.00 -0.72
CA THR A 140 -1.39 14.44 -1.02
C THR A 140 -1.34 14.72 -2.53
N ALA A 141 -1.94 15.85 -2.95
CA ALA A 141 -1.86 16.30 -4.34
C ALA A 141 -0.41 16.57 -4.79
N GLN A 142 0.50 16.89 -3.87
CA GLN A 142 1.92 17.06 -4.17
C GLN A 142 2.59 15.75 -4.58
N MET A 143 2.25 14.65 -3.92
CA MET A 143 2.80 13.33 -4.23
C MET A 143 2.09 12.64 -5.39
N TYR A 144 0.78 12.85 -5.51
CA TYR A 144 -0.12 12.18 -6.46
C TYR A 144 -0.82 13.18 -7.38
N GLY A 145 -0.07 14.18 -7.87
CA GLY A 145 -0.58 15.26 -8.71
C GLY A 145 -1.23 14.80 -10.03
N TYR A 146 -1.07 13.56 -10.42
CA TYR A 146 -1.73 12.94 -11.58
C TYR A 146 -3.11 12.36 -11.25
N THR A 147 -3.50 12.31 -9.98
CA THR A 147 -4.78 11.73 -9.53
C THR A 147 -5.80 12.83 -9.30
N PRO A 148 -7.07 12.70 -9.75
CA PRO A 148 -8.13 13.65 -9.43
C PRO A 148 -8.31 13.85 -7.93
N SER A 149 -8.65 15.07 -7.52
CA SER A 149 -8.75 15.43 -6.09
C SER A 149 -9.80 14.60 -5.36
N TRP A 150 -10.94 14.32 -6.01
CA TRP A 150 -12.00 13.47 -5.45
C TRP A 150 -11.56 12.02 -5.21
N ALA A 151 -10.65 11.50 -6.07
CA ALA A 151 -10.12 10.14 -5.93
C ALA A 151 -9.03 10.03 -4.84
N LEU A 152 -8.38 11.15 -4.47
CA LEU A 152 -7.47 11.23 -3.33
C LEU A 152 -8.20 11.38 -2.00
N ALA A 153 -9.43 11.90 -2.01
CA ALA A 153 -10.21 12.15 -0.82
C ALA A 153 -10.38 10.87 0.02
N TRP A 154 -10.06 10.96 1.32
CA TRP A 154 -10.10 9.79 2.21
C TRP A 154 -11.50 9.19 2.32
N ASP A 155 -12.52 10.03 2.38
CA ASP A 155 -13.91 9.56 2.46
C ASP A 155 -14.33 8.71 1.26
N TYR A 156 -13.82 9.02 0.07
CA TYR A 156 -14.02 8.20 -1.11
C TYR A 156 -13.19 6.90 -1.04
N ARG A 157 -11.90 7.02 -0.74
CA ARG A 157 -10.98 5.86 -0.73
C ARG A 157 -11.30 4.81 0.31
N LYS A 158 -11.65 5.24 1.54
CA LYS A 158 -11.99 4.29 2.62
C LYS A 158 -13.19 3.40 2.27
N GLU A 159 -14.20 3.95 1.57
CA GLU A 159 -15.35 3.18 1.12
C GLU A 159 -14.96 2.19 0.00
N CYS A 160 -14.14 2.62 -0.97
CA CYS A 160 -13.62 1.73 -2.01
C CYS A 160 -12.76 0.60 -1.41
N ILE A 161 -11.87 0.92 -0.47
CA ILE A 161 -11.04 -0.06 0.24
C ILE A 161 -11.92 -1.08 0.97
N LEU A 162 -12.91 -0.62 1.74
CA LEU A 162 -13.82 -1.52 2.46
C LEU A 162 -14.58 -2.44 1.51
N GLN A 163 -15.12 -1.89 0.41
CA GLN A 163 -15.81 -2.69 -0.61
C GLN A 163 -14.89 -3.74 -1.24
N GLU A 164 -13.64 -3.39 -1.53
CA GLU A 164 -12.65 -4.31 -2.06
C GLU A 164 -12.34 -5.43 -1.06
N LEU A 165 -12.08 -5.12 0.22
CA LEU A 165 -11.85 -6.10 1.27
C LEU A 165 -13.02 -7.09 1.38
N VAL A 166 -14.24 -6.57 1.46
CA VAL A 166 -15.45 -7.40 1.58
C VAL A 166 -15.66 -8.27 0.33
N SER A 167 -15.36 -7.75 -0.86
CA SER A 167 -15.54 -8.49 -2.12
C SER A 167 -14.56 -9.67 -2.25
N TYR A 168 -13.30 -9.51 -1.80
CA TYR A 168 -12.34 -10.61 -1.78
C TYR A 168 -12.66 -11.67 -0.72
N ASN A 169 -13.31 -11.28 0.35
CA ASN A 169 -13.76 -12.20 1.41
C ASN A 169 -12.65 -13.16 1.89
N ALA A 170 -11.39 -12.70 1.90
CA ALA A 170 -10.25 -13.51 2.30
C ALA A 170 -10.25 -13.81 3.81
N GLU A 171 -9.63 -14.90 4.22
CA GLU A 171 -9.53 -15.28 5.63
C GLU A 171 -8.65 -14.33 6.43
N PHE A 172 -7.64 -13.71 5.77
CA PHE A 172 -6.76 -12.72 6.39
C PHE A 172 -6.66 -11.46 5.54
N PHE A 173 -6.76 -10.30 6.20
CA PHE A 173 -6.37 -9.01 5.64
C PHE A 173 -5.18 -8.47 6.44
N CYS A 174 -4.03 -8.31 5.79
CA CYS A 174 -2.83 -7.70 6.36
C CYS A 174 -2.68 -6.30 5.78
N LEU A 175 -3.16 -5.28 6.51
CA LEU A 175 -3.21 -3.90 6.04
C LEU A 175 -2.05 -3.09 6.63
N GLN A 176 -1.45 -2.22 5.81
CA GLN A 176 -0.44 -1.26 6.24
C GLN A 176 -0.94 0.16 5.99
N GLU A 177 -0.37 1.13 6.71
CA GLU A 177 -0.76 2.53 6.72
C GLU A 177 -2.20 2.77 7.17
N VAL A 178 -2.69 1.98 8.10
CA VAL A 178 -3.97 2.21 8.77
C VAL A 178 -3.75 3.19 9.91
N GLU A 179 -4.39 4.37 9.87
CA GLU A 179 -4.34 5.32 10.99
C GLU A 179 -5.14 4.78 12.19
N MET A 180 -4.67 5.10 13.41
CA MET A 180 -5.29 4.59 14.64
C MET A 180 -6.79 4.93 14.72
N GLY A 181 -7.16 6.17 14.46
CA GLY A 181 -8.57 6.59 14.44
C GLY A 181 -9.38 5.83 13.41
N GLN A 182 -8.83 5.63 12.20
CA GLN A 182 -9.51 4.90 11.14
C GLN A 182 -9.68 3.40 11.46
N PHE A 183 -8.73 2.80 12.18
CA PHE A 183 -8.89 1.43 12.64
C PHE A 183 -10.09 1.29 13.57
N TYR A 184 -10.14 2.06 14.66
CA TYR A 184 -11.16 1.91 15.72
C TYR A 184 -12.53 2.48 15.32
N ASP A 185 -12.57 3.60 14.58
CA ASP A 185 -13.82 4.31 14.29
C ASP A 185 -14.47 3.84 12.99
N TYR A 186 -13.70 3.21 12.08
CA TYR A 186 -14.22 2.83 10.77
C TYR A 186 -14.00 1.35 10.42
N PHE A 187 -12.75 0.87 10.26
CA PHE A 187 -12.50 -0.48 9.74
C PHE A 187 -12.93 -1.59 10.69
N GLU A 188 -12.55 -1.52 11.96
CA GLU A 188 -12.88 -2.56 12.95
C GLU A 188 -14.40 -2.74 13.09
N PRO A 189 -15.23 -1.70 13.35
CA PRO A 189 -16.67 -1.90 13.48
C PRO A 189 -17.36 -2.35 12.18
N LYS A 190 -16.86 -1.94 11.01
CA LYS A 190 -17.40 -2.37 9.72
C LYS A 190 -17.04 -3.82 9.42
N LEU A 191 -15.78 -4.22 9.56
CA LEU A 191 -15.34 -5.59 9.28
C LEU A 191 -15.87 -6.59 10.33
N ASN A 192 -16.09 -6.17 11.58
CA ASN A 192 -16.77 -7.00 12.58
C ASN A 192 -18.18 -7.42 12.12
N GLN A 193 -18.91 -6.55 11.41
CA GLN A 193 -20.22 -6.88 10.84
C GLN A 193 -20.13 -7.97 9.76
N HIS A 194 -18.95 -8.16 9.17
CA HIS A 194 -18.66 -9.19 8.18
C HIS A 194 -17.94 -10.43 8.78
N GLY A 195 -17.91 -10.55 10.11
CA GLY A 195 -17.35 -11.71 10.79
C GLY A 195 -15.82 -11.70 10.96
N TYR A 196 -15.20 -10.53 10.87
CA TYR A 196 -13.76 -10.39 11.12
C TYR A 196 -13.49 -9.81 12.51
N GLU A 197 -12.37 -10.23 13.10
CA GLU A 197 -11.76 -9.60 14.28
C GLU A 197 -10.42 -8.99 13.86
N GLY A 198 -10.09 -7.81 14.42
CA GLY A 198 -8.88 -7.06 14.10
C GLY A 198 -7.86 -7.04 15.23
N ILE A 199 -6.60 -7.10 14.90
CA ILE A 199 -5.48 -6.74 15.77
C ILE A 199 -4.72 -5.58 15.12
N TYR A 200 -4.37 -4.57 15.92
CA TYR A 200 -3.78 -3.33 15.42
C TYR A 200 -2.64 -2.84 16.31
N TRP A 201 -1.59 -2.35 15.68
CA TRP A 201 -0.50 -1.67 16.35
C TRP A 201 -0.03 -0.45 15.54
N PRO A 202 -0.09 0.76 16.13
CA PRO A 202 0.46 1.96 15.50
C PRO A 202 1.98 1.94 15.54
N LYS A 203 2.63 2.70 14.66
CA LYS A 203 4.06 2.98 14.73
C LYS A 203 4.45 3.49 16.11
N SER A 204 5.65 3.14 16.57
CA SER A 204 6.07 3.33 17.98
C SER A 204 6.06 4.78 18.46
N ARG A 205 6.13 5.78 17.55
CA ARG A 205 6.00 7.21 17.88
C ARG A 205 4.69 7.56 18.56
N ALA A 206 3.61 6.78 18.34
CA ALA A 206 2.30 7.01 18.97
C ALA A 206 2.37 7.04 20.51
N ARG A 207 3.35 6.37 21.13
CA ARG A 207 3.50 6.31 22.59
C ARG A 207 3.81 7.67 23.24
N THR A 208 4.46 8.55 22.49
CA THR A 208 4.94 9.86 23.00
C THR A 208 4.10 11.03 22.52
N MET A 209 3.08 10.76 21.70
CA MET A 209 2.20 11.78 21.15
C MET A 209 0.96 11.98 22.01
N ARG A 210 0.36 13.17 21.92
CA ARG A 210 -0.91 13.46 22.57
C ARG A 210 -2.05 12.66 21.95
N ASP A 211 -3.16 12.52 22.66
CA ASP A 211 -4.29 11.67 22.22
C ASP A 211 -4.89 12.09 20.88
N ASP A 212 -4.96 13.38 20.61
CA ASP A 212 -5.43 13.92 19.33
C ASP A 212 -4.46 13.63 18.17
N GLU A 213 -3.17 13.79 18.40
CA GLU A 213 -2.14 13.57 17.38
C GLU A 213 -1.94 12.08 17.06
N ARG A 214 -2.02 11.21 18.08
CA ARG A 214 -1.80 9.77 17.90
C ARG A 214 -2.89 9.10 17.08
N GLN A 215 -4.12 9.68 16.99
CA GLN A 215 -5.17 9.17 16.13
C GLN A 215 -4.76 9.15 14.64
N HIS A 216 -3.86 10.03 14.24
CA HIS A 216 -3.31 10.14 12.89
C HIS A 216 -2.00 9.36 12.70
N VAL A 217 -1.58 8.57 13.69
CA VAL A 217 -0.41 7.68 13.52
C VAL A 217 -0.85 6.41 12.82
N ASP A 218 -0.21 6.14 11.70
CA ASP A 218 -0.41 4.92 10.93
C ASP A 218 0.26 3.70 11.57
N GLY A 219 -0.26 2.54 11.25
CA GLY A 219 0.24 1.27 11.76
C GLY A 219 -0.12 0.09 10.88
N CYS A 220 0.05 -1.11 11.43
CA CYS A 220 -0.32 -2.38 10.84
C CYS A 220 -1.59 -2.92 11.48
N ALA A 221 -2.56 -3.30 10.65
CA ALA A 221 -3.80 -3.96 11.07
C ALA A 221 -3.89 -5.33 10.42
N THR A 222 -4.17 -6.36 11.21
CA THR A 222 -4.45 -7.70 10.69
C THR A 222 -5.84 -8.10 11.11
N PHE A 223 -6.70 -8.37 10.13
CA PHE A 223 -8.04 -8.91 10.35
C PHE A 223 -8.07 -10.38 9.96
N PHE A 224 -8.84 -11.17 10.68
CA PHE A 224 -9.02 -12.58 10.41
C PHE A 224 -10.49 -12.98 10.59
N LYS A 225 -10.97 -13.98 9.82
CA LYS A 225 -12.33 -14.52 9.96
C LYS A 225 -12.48 -15.30 11.25
N THR A 226 -13.44 -14.91 12.07
CA THR A 226 -13.71 -15.52 13.38
C THR A 226 -14.41 -16.86 13.31
N ASP A 227 -15.05 -17.19 12.21
CA ASP A 227 -15.63 -18.53 11.97
C ASP A 227 -14.57 -19.57 11.60
N THR A 228 -13.46 -19.14 11.02
CA THR A 228 -12.37 -20.01 10.57
C THR A 228 -11.24 -20.10 11.59
N PHE A 229 -10.87 -18.98 12.21
CA PHE A 229 -9.72 -18.91 13.11
C PHE A 229 -10.08 -18.37 14.50
N GLU A 230 -9.35 -18.85 15.51
CA GLU A 230 -9.36 -18.39 16.89
C GLU A 230 -8.03 -17.70 17.19
N LEU A 231 -8.06 -16.48 17.71
CA LEU A 231 -6.86 -15.78 18.17
C LEU A 231 -6.42 -16.33 19.53
N VAL A 232 -5.23 -16.92 19.57
CA VAL A 232 -4.64 -17.48 20.80
C VAL A 232 -3.78 -16.45 21.52
N ASP A 233 -3.01 -15.67 20.75
CA ASP A 233 -2.14 -14.62 21.29
C ASP A 233 -1.79 -13.59 20.20
N LYS A 234 -1.36 -12.40 20.63
CA LYS A 234 -0.91 -11.34 19.73
C LYS A 234 0.33 -10.64 20.29
N HIS A 235 1.27 -10.29 19.40
CA HIS A 235 2.51 -9.63 19.78
C HIS A 235 2.79 -8.42 18.90
N LEU A 236 3.26 -7.36 19.55
CA LEU A 236 3.83 -6.20 18.89
C LEU A 236 5.36 -6.38 18.77
N ILE A 237 5.87 -6.20 17.56
CA ILE A 237 7.31 -6.04 17.33
C ILE A 237 7.59 -4.57 17.05
N GLU A 238 8.34 -3.93 17.94
CA GLU A 238 8.90 -2.60 17.75
C GLU A 238 10.39 -2.73 17.47
N PHE A 239 10.79 -2.55 16.21
CA PHE A 239 12.16 -2.79 15.78
C PHE A 239 13.20 -1.93 16.53
N ASN A 240 12.84 -0.69 16.85
CA ASN A 240 13.70 0.19 17.63
C ASN A 240 13.93 -0.31 19.07
N GLN A 241 12.91 -0.86 19.71
CA GLN A 241 13.02 -1.40 21.06
C GLN A 241 13.88 -2.66 21.09
N ILE A 242 13.69 -3.55 20.10
CA ILE A 242 14.52 -4.74 19.96
C ILE A 242 15.98 -4.33 19.76
N ALA A 243 16.27 -3.40 18.85
CA ALA A 243 17.61 -2.91 18.60
C ALA A 243 18.27 -2.30 19.85
N LEU A 244 17.51 -1.55 20.66
CA LEU A 244 17.99 -0.96 21.91
C LEU A 244 18.35 -2.01 22.97
N GLN A 245 17.64 -3.13 23.02
CA GLN A 245 17.84 -4.20 23.98
C GLN A 245 18.93 -5.21 23.60
N ARG A 246 19.28 -5.27 22.31
CA ARG A 246 20.27 -6.23 21.81
C ARG A 246 21.70 -5.86 22.27
N PRO A 247 22.43 -6.79 22.91
CA PRO A 247 23.80 -6.55 23.35
C PRO A 247 24.84 -6.60 22.21
N ASP A 248 24.51 -7.31 21.12
CA ASP A 248 25.34 -7.47 19.93
C ASP A 248 25.33 -6.24 19.01
N PHE A 249 24.32 -5.36 19.14
CA PHE A 249 24.35 -4.07 18.48
C PHE A 249 25.33 -3.13 19.17
N LYS A 250 26.44 -2.81 18.49
CA LYS A 250 27.33 -1.74 18.94
C LYS A 250 26.56 -0.43 18.96
N LYS A 251 26.38 0.15 20.14
CA LYS A 251 25.64 1.42 20.33
C LYS A 251 26.47 2.62 19.85
N THR A 252 26.85 2.61 18.57
CA THR A 252 27.51 3.72 17.89
C THR A 252 26.49 4.78 17.54
N GLN A 253 26.94 6.03 17.36
CA GLN A 253 26.09 7.12 16.91
C GLN A 253 25.39 6.82 15.57
N ASP A 254 26.09 6.12 14.69
CA ASP A 254 25.55 5.72 13.39
C ASP A 254 24.40 4.73 13.53
N ILE A 255 24.57 3.64 14.27
CA ILE A 255 23.48 2.66 14.53
C ILE A 255 22.33 3.32 15.25
N PHE A 256 22.58 4.22 16.21
CA PHE A 256 21.53 4.97 16.88
C PHE A 256 20.70 5.77 15.86
N ASN A 257 21.33 6.58 15.03
CA ASN A 257 20.64 7.43 14.06
C ASN A 257 19.94 6.63 12.95
N ARG A 258 20.52 5.53 12.50
CA ARG A 258 19.98 4.76 11.37
C ARG A 258 18.90 3.74 11.78
N VAL A 259 19.10 3.02 12.88
CA VAL A 259 18.22 1.90 13.28
C VAL A 259 17.30 2.27 14.44
N MET A 260 17.86 2.80 15.52
CA MET A 260 17.12 2.99 16.77
C MET A 260 16.12 4.15 16.75
N THR A 261 16.24 5.05 15.79
CA THR A 261 15.28 6.16 15.59
C THR A 261 14.09 5.78 14.71
N LYS A 262 14.09 4.58 14.11
CA LYS A 262 13.01 4.16 13.20
C LYS A 262 11.85 3.57 13.99
N ASP A 263 10.66 4.06 13.74
CA ASP A 263 9.43 3.75 14.48
C ASP A 263 8.58 2.63 13.86
N ASN A 264 9.15 1.92 12.90
CA ASN A 264 8.49 0.80 12.21
C ASN A 264 8.11 -0.33 13.18
N VAL A 265 7.01 -0.98 12.87
CA VAL A 265 6.44 -2.05 13.69
C VAL A 265 6.00 -3.25 12.84
N ALA A 266 5.83 -4.40 13.51
CA ALA A 266 5.10 -5.52 12.95
C ALA A 266 4.05 -6.02 13.94
N CYS A 267 2.90 -6.42 13.41
CA CYS A 267 1.78 -6.99 14.11
C CYS A 267 1.78 -8.50 13.91
N ILE A 268 1.85 -9.27 15.00
CA ILE A 268 1.89 -10.73 14.95
C ILE A 268 0.63 -11.29 15.59
N GLY A 269 -0.10 -12.12 14.83
CA GLY A 269 -1.21 -12.94 15.32
C GLY A 269 -0.79 -14.40 15.41
N MET A 270 -1.06 -15.04 16.53
CA MET A 270 -0.96 -16.49 16.73
C MET A 270 -2.35 -17.07 16.78
N LEU A 271 -2.71 -17.88 15.79
CA LEU A 271 -4.08 -18.34 15.60
C LEU A 271 -4.15 -19.87 15.52
N GLU A 272 -5.31 -20.40 15.85
CA GLU A 272 -5.67 -21.81 15.65
C GLU A 272 -6.87 -21.91 14.73
N HIS A 273 -6.81 -22.82 13.75
CA HIS A 273 -7.93 -23.09 12.86
C HIS A 273 -9.02 -23.87 13.59
N ARG A 274 -10.25 -23.35 13.62
CA ARG A 274 -11.34 -23.89 14.44
C ARG A 274 -11.74 -25.33 14.07
N LYS A 275 -11.77 -25.64 12.77
CA LYS A 275 -12.21 -26.95 12.27
C LYS A 275 -11.09 -28.01 12.36
N ALA A 276 -9.89 -27.69 11.89
CA ALA A 276 -8.77 -28.63 11.76
C ALA A 276 -7.75 -28.58 12.92
N GLY A 277 -7.79 -27.57 13.79
CA GLY A 277 -6.95 -27.46 14.98
C GLY A 277 -5.47 -27.19 14.72
N TYR A 278 -5.07 -26.85 13.50
CA TYR A 278 -3.70 -26.44 13.23
C TYR A 278 -3.42 -25.01 13.68
N LYS A 279 -2.16 -24.78 14.03
CA LYS A 279 -1.65 -23.45 14.40
C LYS A 279 -1.11 -22.74 13.18
N ILE A 280 -1.27 -21.42 13.16
CA ILE A 280 -0.66 -20.53 12.17
C ILE A 280 -0.18 -19.25 12.84
N ILE A 281 0.95 -18.72 12.37
CA ILE A 281 1.43 -17.39 12.74
C ILE A 281 1.26 -16.47 11.55
N VAL A 282 0.61 -15.33 11.76
CA VAL A 282 0.44 -14.29 10.75
C VAL A 282 1.20 -13.05 11.19
N ALA A 283 2.21 -12.68 10.44
CA ALA A 283 3.02 -11.48 10.65
C ALA A 283 2.70 -10.45 9.58
N ASN A 284 2.34 -9.25 10.00
CA ASN A 284 2.11 -8.11 9.14
C ASN A 284 3.06 -6.97 9.51
N ALA A 285 3.96 -6.60 8.61
CA ALA A 285 5.03 -5.64 8.86
C ALA A 285 5.00 -4.47 7.88
N HIS A 286 5.45 -3.30 8.34
CA HIS A 286 5.72 -2.18 7.46
C HIS A 286 7.15 -1.68 7.74
N MET A 287 8.07 -1.95 6.81
CA MET A 287 9.49 -1.62 6.91
C MET A 287 9.76 -0.15 6.57
N HIS A 288 10.98 0.29 6.85
CA HIS A 288 11.38 1.67 6.59
C HIS A 288 11.29 2.02 5.10
N TRP A 289 10.67 3.18 4.79
CA TRP A 289 10.31 3.56 3.42
C TRP A 289 11.50 4.01 2.56
N ASN A 290 12.49 4.72 3.15
CA ASN A 290 13.54 5.39 2.38
C ASN A 290 14.47 4.37 1.69
N PRO A 291 14.66 4.45 0.36
CA PRO A 291 15.50 3.52 -0.40
C PRO A 291 17.00 3.59 -0.03
N GLU A 292 17.49 4.69 0.55
CA GLU A 292 18.88 4.84 1.00
C GLU A 292 19.20 4.02 2.26
N PHE A 293 18.17 3.49 2.94
CA PHE A 293 18.32 2.72 4.18
C PHE A 293 18.13 1.21 3.93
N ARG A 294 18.77 0.67 2.89
CA ARG A 294 18.69 -0.77 2.53
C ARG A 294 19.13 -1.68 3.66
N ASP A 295 20.25 -1.33 4.31
CA ASP A 295 20.80 -1.99 5.48
C ASP A 295 19.83 -2.02 6.66
N VAL A 296 19.14 -0.91 6.93
CA VAL A 296 18.13 -0.82 8.00
C VAL A 296 16.97 -1.78 7.73
N LYS A 297 16.47 -1.81 6.48
CA LYS A 297 15.38 -2.72 6.09
C LYS A 297 15.79 -4.18 6.24
N LEU A 298 17.01 -4.53 5.86
CA LEU A 298 17.54 -5.89 6.03
C LEU A 298 17.66 -6.26 7.52
N VAL A 299 18.14 -5.34 8.36
CA VAL A 299 18.20 -5.53 9.83
C VAL A 299 16.79 -5.70 10.40
N GLN A 300 15.80 -4.90 9.98
CA GLN A 300 14.41 -5.05 10.41
C GLN A 300 13.83 -6.42 10.00
N ALA A 301 14.10 -6.88 8.78
CA ALA A 301 13.69 -8.20 8.31
C ALA A 301 14.32 -9.33 9.12
N ALA A 302 15.63 -9.24 9.42
CA ALA A 302 16.33 -10.23 10.24
C ALA A 302 15.75 -10.27 11.67
N MET A 303 15.53 -9.11 12.29
CA MET A 303 14.90 -9.03 13.62
C MET A 303 13.48 -9.62 13.61
N LEU A 304 12.70 -9.39 12.55
CA LEU A 304 11.36 -9.99 12.41
C LEU A 304 11.45 -11.52 12.42
N MET A 305 12.34 -12.10 11.61
CA MET A 305 12.47 -13.55 11.51
C MET A 305 12.95 -14.19 12.81
N GLU A 306 13.89 -13.58 13.53
CA GLU A 306 14.34 -14.03 14.86
C GLU A 306 13.19 -14.00 15.88
N GLN A 307 12.38 -12.96 15.88
CA GLN A 307 11.22 -12.88 16.77
C GLN A 307 10.16 -13.93 16.41
N LEU A 308 9.91 -14.17 15.12
CA LEU A 308 8.98 -15.21 14.68
C LEU A 308 9.45 -16.61 15.09
N GLU A 309 10.74 -16.90 14.99
CA GLU A 309 11.31 -18.18 15.47
C GLU A 309 11.09 -18.35 16.99
N MET A 310 11.40 -17.32 17.77
CA MET A 310 11.21 -17.33 19.21
C MET A 310 9.74 -17.55 19.59
N LEU A 311 8.83 -16.77 19.00
CA LEU A 311 7.39 -16.85 19.24
C LEU A 311 6.81 -18.20 18.76
N GLY A 312 7.27 -18.70 17.62
CA GLY A 312 6.88 -20.01 17.11
C GLY A 312 7.25 -21.15 18.06
N ASN A 313 8.47 -21.12 18.62
CA ASN A 313 8.92 -22.11 19.61
C ASN A 313 8.12 -22.05 20.93
N GLN A 314 7.65 -20.87 21.32
CA GLN A 314 6.76 -20.72 22.47
C GLN A 314 5.35 -21.23 22.13
N PHE A 315 4.84 -20.91 20.95
CA PHE A 315 3.52 -21.32 20.51
C PHE A 315 3.41 -22.83 20.30
N ALA A 316 4.46 -23.48 19.80
CA ALA A 316 4.49 -24.94 19.65
C ALA A 316 4.23 -25.69 20.98
N LYS A 317 4.70 -25.14 22.08
CA LYS A 317 4.57 -25.72 23.43
C LYS A 317 3.21 -25.45 24.10
N ARG A 318 2.43 -24.49 23.61
CA ARG A 318 1.12 -24.20 24.18
C ARG A 318 0.13 -25.31 23.83
N PRO A 319 -0.72 -25.74 24.77
CA PRO A 319 -1.83 -26.63 24.45
C PRO A 319 -2.79 -25.93 23.47
N SER A 320 -3.47 -26.71 22.64
CA SER A 320 -4.53 -26.18 21.77
C SER A 320 -5.69 -25.66 22.61
N GLN A 321 -6.23 -24.50 22.23
CA GLN A 321 -7.42 -23.89 22.83
C GLN A 321 -8.69 -24.29 22.10
N VAL A 322 -8.57 -24.74 20.85
CA VAL A 322 -9.68 -25.11 19.97
C VAL A 322 -9.97 -26.60 20.08
N LYS A 323 -11.26 -26.94 20.19
CA LYS A 323 -11.74 -28.32 19.98
C LYS A 323 -11.99 -28.51 18.49
N CYS A 324 -11.06 -29.19 17.81
CA CYS A 324 -11.24 -29.51 16.40
C CYS A 324 -12.40 -30.45 16.16
N HIS A 325 -12.90 -30.45 14.91
CA HIS A 325 -13.94 -31.40 14.48
C HIS A 325 -13.41 -32.84 14.52
N GLU A 326 -14.27 -33.81 14.85
CA GLU A 326 -13.89 -35.23 15.04
C GLU A 326 -13.21 -35.87 13.83
N ASN A 327 -13.43 -35.36 12.63
CA ASN A 327 -12.79 -35.81 11.40
C ASN A 327 -11.32 -35.37 11.28
N PHE A 328 -10.86 -34.43 12.11
CA PHE A 328 -9.51 -33.87 12.06
C PHE A 328 -8.73 -34.22 13.32
N LYS A 329 -7.44 -34.47 13.11
CA LYS A 329 -6.52 -34.66 14.22
C LYS A 329 -5.55 -33.47 14.27
N PRO A 330 -5.59 -32.67 15.36
CA PRO A 330 -4.69 -31.51 15.48
C PRO A 330 -3.24 -31.95 15.35
N PRO A 331 -2.41 -31.21 14.59
CA PRO A 331 -0.98 -31.49 14.50
C PRO A 331 -0.29 -31.32 15.86
N ASN A 332 0.72 -32.15 16.11
CA ASN A 332 1.61 -31.98 17.23
C ASN A 332 2.93 -31.36 16.74
N TYR A 333 3.33 -30.25 17.31
CA TYR A 333 4.50 -29.48 16.88
C TYR A 333 5.69 -29.74 17.83
N ALA A 334 6.77 -30.32 17.33
CA ALA A 334 8.01 -30.51 18.07
C ALA A 334 8.81 -29.18 18.21
N SER A 335 8.68 -28.27 17.25
CA SER A 335 9.32 -26.94 17.24
C SER A 335 8.44 -25.90 16.54
N GLY A 336 8.77 -24.63 16.72
CA GLY A 336 8.11 -23.52 16.04
C GLY A 336 8.27 -23.53 14.53
N GLN A 337 9.32 -24.14 14.01
CA GLN A 337 9.57 -24.25 12.57
C GLN A 337 8.55 -25.13 11.83
N GLN A 338 7.79 -25.96 12.57
CA GLN A 338 6.72 -26.79 12.02
C GLN A 338 5.39 -26.04 11.93
N ILE A 339 5.28 -24.87 12.57
CA ILE A 339 4.06 -24.06 12.50
C ILE A 339 4.11 -23.24 11.21
N PRO A 340 3.10 -23.36 10.32
CA PRO A 340 2.98 -22.48 9.17
C PRO A 340 3.05 -21.01 9.60
N THR A 341 3.92 -20.25 8.95
CA THR A 341 4.11 -18.84 9.24
C THR A 341 3.93 -18.03 7.97
N LEU A 342 2.95 -17.16 7.99
CA LEU A 342 2.66 -16.22 6.91
C LEU A 342 3.30 -14.88 7.25
N VAL A 343 4.13 -14.36 6.34
CA VAL A 343 4.80 -13.05 6.49
C VAL A 343 4.32 -12.15 5.37
N CYS A 344 3.48 -11.20 5.72
CA CYS A 344 2.91 -10.20 4.83
C CYS A 344 3.42 -8.80 5.21
N GLY A 345 3.29 -7.85 4.30
CA GLY A 345 3.57 -6.46 4.61
C GLY A 345 4.09 -5.65 3.44
N ASP A 346 4.37 -4.38 3.74
CA ASP A 346 5.12 -3.52 2.86
C ASP A 346 6.60 -3.47 3.33
N PHE A 347 7.44 -4.20 2.62
CA PHE A 347 8.88 -4.26 2.91
C PHE A 347 9.66 -3.10 2.31
N ASN A 348 9.01 -2.22 1.55
CA ASN A 348 9.64 -1.10 0.85
C ASN A 348 10.90 -1.51 0.07
N SER A 349 10.84 -2.69 -0.55
CA SER A 349 11.99 -3.39 -1.12
C SER A 349 11.61 -4.08 -2.43
N THR A 350 12.45 -3.94 -3.43
CA THR A 350 12.27 -4.54 -4.75
C THR A 350 12.77 -5.99 -4.79
N PRO A 351 12.36 -6.80 -5.80
CA PRO A 351 12.79 -8.20 -5.91
C PRO A 351 14.30 -8.43 -6.03
N ASP A 352 15.06 -7.41 -6.40
CA ASP A 352 16.52 -7.42 -6.49
C ASP A 352 17.23 -6.98 -5.19
N SER A 353 16.46 -6.71 -4.13
CA SER A 353 16.99 -6.25 -2.85
C SER A 353 17.49 -7.39 -1.94
N GLY A 354 18.41 -7.05 -1.02
CA GLY A 354 18.85 -7.98 0.02
C GLY A 354 17.75 -8.45 0.96
N VAL A 355 16.70 -7.65 1.15
CA VAL A 355 15.52 -8.05 1.94
C VAL A 355 14.75 -9.17 1.25
N TYR A 356 14.50 -9.02 -0.06
CA TYR A 356 13.82 -10.07 -0.83
C TYR A 356 14.66 -11.35 -0.87
N GLU A 357 15.98 -11.24 -1.11
CA GLU A 357 16.88 -12.39 -1.12
C GLU A 357 16.89 -13.09 0.23
N PHE A 358 17.00 -12.34 1.33
CA PHE A 358 16.99 -12.88 2.69
C PHE A 358 15.69 -13.62 3.00
N LEU A 359 14.53 -13.02 2.73
CA LEU A 359 13.24 -13.65 3.03
C LEU A 359 12.95 -14.86 2.14
N SER A 360 13.40 -14.86 0.87
CA SER A 360 13.13 -15.96 -0.07
C SER A 360 14.13 -17.12 0.02
N LYS A 361 15.41 -16.84 0.38
CA LYS A 361 16.47 -17.85 0.43
C LYS A 361 16.97 -18.17 1.84
N GLY A 362 16.56 -17.42 2.85
CA GLY A 362 17.01 -17.56 4.24
C GLY A 362 18.41 -16.96 4.51
N SER A 363 19.04 -16.35 3.51
CA SER A 363 20.36 -15.71 3.64
C SER A 363 20.51 -14.60 2.60
N ALA A 364 21.33 -13.60 2.91
CA ALA A 364 21.74 -12.57 1.97
C ALA A 364 23.27 -12.36 2.03
N PRO A 365 23.93 -12.07 0.89
CA PRO A 365 25.34 -11.70 0.89
C PRO A 365 25.59 -10.42 1.68
N GLY A 366 26.74 -10.35 2.38
CA GLY A 366 27.07 -9.20 3.23
C GLY A 366 27.39 -7.89 2.49
N ASN A 367 27.30 -7.87 1.18
CA ASN A 367 27.55 -6.71 0.31
C ASN A 367 26.29 -6.14 -0.36
N HIS A 368 25.12 -6.51 0.11
CA HIS A 368 23.85 -5.94 -0.36
C HIS A 368 23.55 -4.55 0.19
#